data_6703e4783c1e2d36cadabbd09a9b83c9
#
_entry.id   6703e4783c1e2d36cadabbd09a9b83c9
#
_cell.length_a   1.000
_cell.length_b   1.000
_cell.length_c   1.000
_cell.angle_alpha   90.00
_cell.angle_beta   90.00
_cell.angle_gamma   90.00
#
_symmetry.space_group_name_H-M   'P 1'
#
loop_
_entity.id
_entity.type
_entity.pdbx_description
1 polymer ?
#
loop_
_entity_poly.entity_id
_entity_poly.type
_entity_poly.pdbx_seq_one_letter_code
_entity_poly.pdbx_strand_id
1 'polypeptide(L)'
;AGIKQERDQAKYDKAKKLASEINKIKDRIVKDMQDKNSKIRRISTACYLIYRTAMRVGDEKDPEEADTVGATTLRKEHVNLTGSSIEFDFLGKDSVRWQETVQAVGHDKQFHDNLKELVLKKKNSDEIFDGITSRHVNQYYSSIVEGLTAKVFRTYLASSVVSKYLREHDSIKKSNPAEKLYHAKLANLEAAMMCNHKRTIPKT
;
A
#
# COMPACT_ATOMS: atom_id res chain seq x y z
N ALA A 1 1.47 25.52 -19.83
CA ALA A 1 2.51 24.46 -19.76
C ALA A 1 3.30 24.52 -18.45
N GLY A 2 3.67 25.70 -17.92
CA GLY A 2 4.51 25.86 -16.73
C GLY A 2 3.93 25.23 -15.43
N ILE A 3 2.69 25.50 -15.08
CA ILE A 3 2.06 25.04 -13.82
C ILE A 3 1.99 23.51 -13.72
N LYS A 4 1.79 22.80 -14.83
CA LYS A 4 1.79 21.33 -14.85
C LYS A 4 3.20 20.79 -14.62
N GLN A 5 4.18 21.39 -15.25
CA GLN A 5 5.59 21.03 -15.15
C GLN A 5 6.13 21.24 -13.72
N GLU A 6 5.79 22.37 -13.08
CA GLU A 6 6.15 22.66 -11.68
C GLU A 6 5.51 21.67 -10.70
N ARG A 7 4.24 21.31 -10.91
CA ARG A 7 3.54 20.29 -10.09
C ARG A 7 4.16 18.90 -10.24
N ASP A 8 4.57 18.53 -11.44
CA ASP A 8 5.17 17.23 -11.70
C ASP A 8 6.60 17.19 -11.15
N GLN A 9 7.37 18.29 -11.22
CA GLN A 9 8.67 18.42 -10.58
C GLN A 9 8.57 18.32 -9.05
N ALA A 10 7.63 19.04 -8.43
CA ALA A 10 7.41 18.98 -6.98
C ALA A 10 7.03 17.57 -6.50
N LYS A 11 6.23 16.83 -7.27
CA LYS A 11 5.93 15.42 -6.98
C LYS A 11 7.17 14.53 -7.07
N TYR A 12 8.00 14.75 -8.08
CA TYR A 12 9.24 14.00 -8.27
C TYR A 12 10.22 14.25 -7.12
N ASP A 13 10.42 15.49 -6.73
CA ASP A 13 11.31 15.88 -5.63
C ASP A 13 10.81 15.31 -4.29
N LYS A 14 9.49 15.32 -4.08
CA LYS A 14 8.86 14.71 -2.90
C LYS A 14 9.04 13.19 -2.90
N ALA A 15 8.89 12.52 -4.03
CA ALA A 15 9.14 11.09 -4.15
C ALA A 15 10.61 10.73 -3.93
N LYS A 16 11.54 11.57 -4.41
CA LYS A 16 12.98 11.38 -4.20
C LYS A 16 13.37 11.54 -2.72
N LYS A 17 12.81 12.54 -2.04
CA LYS A 17 12.98 12.71 -0.58
C LYS A 17 12.43 11.51 0.19
N LEU A 18 11.25 10.99 -0.18
CA LEU A 18 10.67 9.81 0.41
C LEU A 18 11.52 8.55 0.18
N ALA A 19 12.21 8.45 -0.96
CA ALA A 19 13.10 7.33 -1.24
C ALA A 19 14.24 7.20 -0.21
N SER A 20 14.76 8.33 0.28
CA SER A 20 15.78 8.34 1.34
C SER A 20 15.21 8.01 2.73
N GLU A 21 13.92 8.22 2.94
CA GLU A 21 13.24 8.01 4.23
C GLU A 21 12.55 6.63 4.35
N ILE A 22 12.48 5.84 3.27
CA ILE A 22 11.70 4.58 3.25
C ILE A 22 12.14 3.59 4.33
N ASN A 23 13.44 3.45 4.52
CA ASN A 23 13.96 2.54 5.53
C ASN A 23 13.59 2.99 6.93
N LYS A 24 13.68 4.28 7.20
CA LYS A 24 13.26 4.90 8.46
C LYS A 24 11.77 4.68 8.74
N ILE A 25 10.92 4.86 7.71
CA ILE A 25 9.48 4.61 7.81
C ILE A 25 9.21 3.13 8.11
N LYS A 26 9.82 2.22 7.35
CA LYS A 26 9.71 0.78 7.53
C LYS A 26 10.16 0.36 8.93
N ASP A 27 11.35 0.78 9.35
CA ASP A 27 11.93 0.40 10.64
C ASP A 27 11.07 0.88 11.80
N ARG A 28 10.50 2.09 11.69
CA ARG A 28 9.57 2.62 12.67
C ARG A 28 8.27 1.81 12.73
N ILE A 29 7.68 1.46 11.60
CA ILE A 29 6.47 0.63 11.53
C ILE A 29 6.74 -0.75 12.17
N VAL A 30 7.84 -1.41 11.78
CA VAL A 30 8.22 -2.73 12.29
C VAL A 30 8.44 -2.71 13.80
N LYS A 31 9.11 -1.68 14.31
CA LYS A 31 9.30 -1.48 15.76
C LYS A 31 7.96 -1.33 16.47
N ASP A 32 7.10 -0.45 15.97
CA ASP A 32 5.84 -0.10 16.62
C ASP A 32 4.79 -1.22 16.52
N MET A 33 4.92 -2.17 15.58
CA MET A 33 4.11 -3.40 15.57
C MET A 33 4.33 -4.29 16.82
N GLN A 34 5.38 -4.06 17.58
CA GLN A 34 5.70 -4.74 18.84
C GLN A 34 5.46 -3.86 20.06
N ASP A 35 4.89 -2.66 19.89
CA ASP A 35 4.68 -1.72 20.99
C ASP A 35 3.69 -2.27 22.01
N LYS A 36 3.96 -2.01 23.30
CA LYS A 36 3.08 -2.40 24.42
C LYS A 36 1.74 -1.66 24.35
N ASN A 37 1.73 -0.44 23.82
CA ASN A 37 0.51 0.32 23.59
C ASN A 37 -0.28 -0.31 22.44
N SER A 38 -1.40 -0.90 22.78
CA SER A 38 -2.27 -1.61 21.83
C SER A 38 -2.75 -0.71 20.66
N LYS A 39 -2.99 0.58 20.91
CA LYS A 39 -3.40 1.51 19.86
C LYS A 39 -2.26 1.77 18.85
N ILE A 40 -1.03 1.98 19.33
CA ILE A 40 0.15 2.15 18.48
C ILE A 40 0.39 0.88 17.69
N ARG A 41 0.36 -0.29 18.34
CA ARG A 41 0.53 -1.60 17.68
C ARG A 41 -0.50 -1.84 16.57
N ARG A 42 -1.77 -1.47 16.79
CA ARG A 42 -2.84 -1.61 15.80
C ARG A 42 -2.66 -0.65 14.62
N ILE A 43 -2.33 0.62 14.87
CA ILE A 43 -2.08 1.61 13.82
C ILE A 43 -0.88 1.18 12.96
N SER A 44 0.23 0.81 13.59
CA SER A 44 1.44 0.38 12.87
C SER A 44 1.22 -0.91 12.08
N THR A 45 0.38 -1.84 12.59
CA THR A 45 -0.03 -3.05 11.84
C THR A 45 -0.84 -2.69 10.59
N ALA A 46 -1.77 -1.72 10.67
CA ALA A 46 -2.48 -1.21 9.50
C ALA A 46 -1.54 -0.49 8.50
N CYS A 47 -0.57 0.27 9.02
CA CYS A 47 0.47 0.89 8.19
C CYS A 47 1.37 -0.15 7.51
N TYR A 48 1.70 -1.24 8.20
CA TYR A 48 2.46 -2.34 7.61
C TYR A 48 1.68 -3.05 6.51
N LEU A 49 0.38 -3.26 6.69
CA LEU A 49 -0.49 -3.78 5.64
C LEU A 49 -0.40 -2.90 4.37
N ILE A 50 -0.51 -1.57 4.51
CA ILE A 50 -0.38 -0.65 3.38
C ILE A 50 1.03 -0.72 2.76
N TYR A 51 2.08 -0.80 3.58
CA TYR A 51 3.45 -0.95 3.10
C TYR A 51 3.64 -2.23 2.29
N ARG A 52 3.11 -3.35 2.80
CA ARG A 52 3.32 -4.68 2.23
C ARG A 52 2.52 -4.93 0.96
N THR A 53 1.35 -4.34 0.87
CA THR A 53 0.35 -4.66 -0.17
C THR A 53 0.00 -3.49 -1.07
N ALA A 54 0.49 -2.29 -0.78
CA ALA A 54 0.05 -1.05 -1.41
C ALA A 54 -1.49 -0.85 -1.42
N MET A 55 -2.20 -1.48 -0.47
CA MET A 55 -3.65 -1.33 -0.29
C MET A 55 -4.02 0.12 -0.01
N ARG A 56 -5.22 0.56 -0.40
CA ARG A 56 -5.76 1.87 -0.02
C ARG A 56 -6.01 1.93 1.48
N VAL A 57 -6.04 3.13 2.06
CA VAL A 57 -6.27 3.28 3.50
C VAL A 57 -7.68 2.85 3.93
N GLY A 58 -8.73 3.18 3.17
CA GLY A 58 -10.08 2.65 3.38
C GLY A 58 -11.16 3.72 3.47
N ASP A 59 -11.39 4.29 4.63
CA ASP A 59 -12.53 5.13 5.01
C ASP A 59 -12.58 6.56 4.39
N GLU A 60 -11.71 6.86 3.44
CA GLU A 60 -11.82 8.06 2.59
C GLU A 60 -12.87 7.80 1.49
N LYS A 61 -14.15 7.87 1.84
CA LYS A 61 -15.26 7.61 0.90
C LYS A 61 -15.57 8.86 0.06
N ASP A 62 -15.68 8.66 -1.25
CA ASP A 62 -16.51 9.50 -2.09
C ASP A 62 -17.98 9.06 -1.87
N PRO A 63 -18.94 9.97 -1.59
CA PRO A 63 -20.35 9.60 -1.37
C PRO A 63 -20.98 8.79 -2.51
N GLU A 64 -20.44 8.88 -3.72
CA GLU A 64 -20.93 8.17 -4.91
C GLU A 64 -20.21 6.83 -5.16
N GLU A 65 -19.18 6.48 -4.38
CA GLU A 65 -18.46 5.21 -4.55
C GLU A 65 -19.10 4.08 -3.73
N ALA A 66 -19.29 2.92 -4.37
CA ALA A 66 -19.65 1.67 -3.72
C ALA A 66 -18.69 1.33 -2.57
N ASP A 67 -19.14 0.52 -1.61
CA ASP A 67 -18.39 0.13 -0.41
C ASP A 67 -17.04 -0.50 -0.79
N THR A 68 -15.99 0.30 -0.78
CA THR A 68 -14.65 -0.11 -1.18
C THR A 68 -13.81 -0.46 0.04
N VAL A 69 -13.34 -1.69 0.10
CA VAL A 69 -12.48 -2.17 1.18
C VAL A 69 -11.07 -1.60 1.04
N GLY A 70 -10.56 -1.07 2.13
CA GLY A 70 -9.16 -0.66 2.30
C GLY A 70 -8.62 -1.14 3.64
N ALA A 71 -7.41 -0.71 4.01
CA ALA A 71 -6.72 -1.24 5.19
C ALA A 71 -7.51 -1.05 6.48
N THR A 72 -8.09 0.13 6.73
CA THR A 72 -8.84 0.42 7.96
C THR A 72 -10.24 -0.19 7.99
N THR A 73 -10.83 -0.46 6.82
CA THR A 73 -12.17 -1.06 6.66
C THR A 73 -12.12 -2.56 6.30
N LEU A 74 -10.94 -3.17 6.40
CA LEU A 74 -10.76 -4.60 6.16
C LEU A 74 -11.49 -5.41 7.24
N ARG A 75 -12.37 -6.35 6.81
CA ARG A 75 -13.14 -7.21 7.71
C ARG A 75 -12.47 -8.57 7.86
N LYS A 76 -12.83 -9.29 8.92
CA LYS A 76 -12.31 -10.62 9.19
C LYS A 76 -12.55 -11.58 8.03
N GLU A 77 -13.72 -11.52 7.37
CA GLU A 77 -14.06 -12.38 6.22
C GLU A 77 -13.15 -12.23 5.01
N HIS A 78 -12.41 -11.10 4.92
CA HIS A 78 -11.49 -10.80 3.84
C HIS A 78 -10.09 -11.42 4.02
N VAL A 79 -9.85 -12.03 5.18
CA VAL A 79 -8.52 -12.52 5.57
C VAL A 79 -8.62 -13.95 6.07
N ASN A 80 -7.90 -14.86 5.43
CA ASN A 80 -7.69 -16.21 5.90
C ASN A 80 -6.26 -16.36 6.44
N LEU A 81 -6.15 -16.70 7.73
CA LEU A 81 -4.86 -16.90 8.40
C LEU A 81 -4.58 -18.40 8.51
N THR A 82 -3.57 -18.87 7.79
CA THR A 82 -3.03 -20.21 7.98
C THR A 82 -1.89 -20.20 8.99
N GLY A 83 -1.29 -21.38 9.29
CA GLY A 83 -0.12 -21.44 10.17
C GLY A 83 1.13 -20.70 9.65
N SER A 84 1.21 -20.46 8.35
CA SER A 84 2.41 -19.92 7.66
C SER A 84 2.12 -18.81 6.66
N SER A 85 0.85 -18.43 6.45
CA SER A 85 0.50 -17.40 5.48
C SER A 85 -0.72 -16.58 5.88
N ILE A 86 -0.83 -15.43 5.26
CA ILE A 86 -1.99 -14.53 5.30
C ILE A 86 -2.52 -14.47 3.87
N GLU A 87 -3.75 -14.88 3.68
CA GLU A 87 -4.43 -14.82 2.39
C GLU A 87 -5.50 -13.74 2.45
N PHE A 88 -5.45 -12.80 1.52
CA PHE A 88 -6.44 -11.74 1.37
C PHE A 88 -7.31 -12.02 0.16
N ASP A 89 -8.63 -11.87 0.29
CA ASP A 89 -9.59 -12.01 -0.81
C ASP A 89 -10.82 -11.13 -0.57
N PHE A 90 -10.98 -10.09 -1.36
CA PHE A 90 -12.10 -9.16 -1.26
C PHE A 90 -12.31 -8.37 -2.55
N LEU A 91 -13.45 -7.67 -2.64
CA LEU A 91 -13.69 -6.69 -3.69
C LEU A 91 -13.16 -5.32 -3.27
N GLY A 92 -12.17 -4.81 -4.00
CA GLY A 92 -11.64 -3.48 -3.82
C GLY A 92 -12.39 -2.43 -4.65
N LYS A 93 -11.77 -1.26 -4.82
CA LYS A 93 -12.33 -0.16 -5.61
C LYS A 93 -12.72 -0.63 -7.02
N ASP A 94 -13.85 -0.10 -7.52
CA ASP A 94 -14.44 -0.43 -8.82
C ASP A 94 -14.85 -1.91 -8.94
N SER A 95 -15.17 -2.57 -7.80
CA SER A 95 -15.53 -4.00 -7.72
C SER A 95 -14.45 -4.94 -8.27
N VAL A 96 -13.21 -4.49 -8.31
CA VAL A 96 -12.08 -5.29 -8.75
C VAL A 96 -11.66 -6.23 -7.62
N ARG A 97 -11.71 -7.56 -7.88
CA ARG A 97 -11.25 -8.55 -6.90
C ARG A 97 -9.77 -8.37 -6.60
N TRP A 98 -9.46 -8.32 -5.30
CA TRP A 98 -8.12 -8.19 -4.78
C TRP A 98 -7.74 -9.47 -4.04
N GLN A 99 -6.72 -10.15 -4.52
CA GLN A 99 -6.22 -11.39 -3.93
C GLN A 99 -4.71 -11.29 -3.80
N GLU A 100 -4.22 -11.59 -2.60
CA GLU A 100 -2.78 -11.65 -2.33
C GLU A 100 -2.50 -12.65 -1.21
N THR A 101 -1.35 -13.32 -1.28
CA THR A 101 -0.85 -14.21 -0.23
C THR A 101 0.50 -13.72 0.27
N VAL A 102 0.58 -13.49 1.57
CA VAL A 102 1.81 -13.06 2.27
C VAL A 102 2.30 -14.22 3.12
N GLN A 103 3.53 -14.68 2.89
CA GLN A 103 4.16 -15.71 3.71
C GLN A 103 4.63 -15.10 5.05
N ALA A 104 4.33 -15.77 6.15
CA ALA A 104 4.65 -15.33 7.51
C ALA A 104 6.14 -15.59 7.86
N VAL A 105 7.05 -14.91 7.17
CA VAL A 105 8.50 -14.98 7.38
C VAL A 105 9.09 -13.61 7.70
N GLY A 106 10.17 -13.55 8.49
CA GLY A 106 10.79 -12.28 8.86
C GLY A 106 9.79 -11.34 9.56
N HIS A 107 9.68 -10.10 9.08
CA HIS A 107 8.73 -9.11 9.64
C HIS A 107 7.26 -9.46 9.37
N ASP A 108 6.97 -10.20 8.30
CA ASP A 108 5.62 -10.67 7.97
C ASP A 108 5.10 -11.66 9.03
N LYS A 109 5.99 -12.32 9.79
CA LYS A 109 5.60 -13.17 10.93
C LYS A 109 4.96 -12.35 12.05
N GLN A 110 5.57 -11.24 12.45
CA GLN A 110 5.00 -10.34 13.46
C GLN A 110 3.67 -9.75 12.99
N PHE A 111 3.57 -9.40 11.72
CA PHE A 111 2.34 -8.93 11.10
C PHE A 111 1.24 -10.00 11.15
N HIS A 112 1.56 -11.24 10.81
CA HIS A 112 0.65 -12.38 10.93
C HIS A 112 0.16 -12.58 12.37
N ASP A 113 1.07 -12.58 13.35
CA ASP A 113 0.74 -12.77 14.76
C ASP A 113 -0.17 -11.63 15.28
N ASN A 114 0.09 -10.40 14.88
CA ASN A 114 -0.78 -9.26 15.20
C ASN A 114 -2.18 -9.39 14.59
N LEU A 115 -2.28 -9.79 13.32
CA LEU A 115 -3.58 -10.04 12.69
C LEU A 115 -4.34 -11.16 13.39
N LYS A 116 -3.65 -12.26 13.75
CA LYS A 116 -4.23 -13.37 14.49
C LYS A 116 -4.83 -12.91 15.82
N GLU A 117 -4.12 -12.08 16.57
CA GLU A 117 -4.63 -11.48 17.82
C GLU A 117 -5.88 -10.63 17.55
N LEU A 118 -5.84 -9.79 16.52
CA LEU A 118 -6.92 -8.88 16.18
C LEU A 118 -8.21 -9.58 15.74
N VAL A 119 -8.13 -10.71 15.05
CA VAL A 119 -9.32 -11.44 14.56
C VAL A 119 -9.89 -12.44 15.57
N LEU A 120 -9.19 -12.76 16.65
CA LEU A 120 -9.50 -13.87 17.56
C LEU A 120 -10.92 -13.85 18.12
N LYS A 121 -11.46 -12.66 18.41
CA LYS A 121 -12.79 -12.48 19.01
C LYS A 121 -13.78 -11.78 18.07
N LYS A 122 -13.47 -11.69 16.78
CA LYS A 122 -14.27 -10.98 15.79
C LYS A 122 -15.18 -11.90 15.00
N LYS A 123 -16.38 -11.42 14.66
CA LYS A 123 -17.27 -12.04 13.67
C LYS A 123 -16.75 -11.76 12.25
N ASN A 124 -17.19 -12.49 11.27
CA ASN A 124 -16.75 -12.32 9.87
C ASN A 124 -16.98 -10.89 9.34
N SER A 125 -18.09 -10.26 9.71
CA SER A 125 -18.44 -8.89 9.30
C SER A 125 -17.71 -7.79 10.05
N ASP A 126 -16.97 -8.11 11.13
CA ASP A 126 -16.31 -7.09 11.96
C ASP A 126 -15.03 -6.60 11.30
N GLU A 127 -14.79 -5.30 11.35
CA GLU A 127 -13.54 -4.68 10.91
C GLU A 127 -12.37 -5.15 11.79
N ILE A 128 -11.25 -5.55 11.16
CA ILE A 128 -10.05 -6.02 11.87
C ILE A 128 -9.46 -4.89 12.72
N PHE A 129 -9.45 -3.68 12.16
CA PHE A 129 -8.87 -2.48 12.79
C PHE A 129 -9.93 -1.54 13.36
N ASP A 130 -11.00 -2.07 13.98
CA ASP A 130 -12.07 -1.25 14.52
C ASP A 130 -11.54 -0.11 15.42
N GLY A 131 -12.10 1.09 15.27
CA GLY A 131 -11.64 2.31 15.93
C GLY A 131 -10.32 2.90 15.40
N ILE A 132 -9.72 2.31 14.36
CA ILE A 132 -8.59 2.90 13.61
C ILE A 132 -9.13 3.41 12.27
N THR A 133 -8.93 4.69 12.00
CA THR A 133 -9.40 5.39 10.80
C THR A 133 -8.23 5.85 9.94
N SER A 134 -8.51 6.28 8.71
CA SER A 134 -7.53 6.93 7.82
C SER A 134 -6.82 8.09 8.51
N ARG A 135 -7.54 8.84 9.35
CA ARG A 135 -6.96 9.94 10.13
C ARG A 135 -5.84 9.46 11.05
N HIS A 136 -6.04 8.36 11.78
CA HIS A 136 -5.02 7.79 12.67
C HIS A 136 -3.79 7.34 11.87
N VAL A 137 -4.02 6.67 10.73
CA VAL A 137 -2.95 6.22 9.82
C VAL A 137 -2.17 7.40 9.27
N ASN A 138 -2.86 8.45 8.77
CA ASN A 138 -2.22 9.64 8.22
C ASN A 138 -1.45 10.42 9.29
N GLN A 139 -1.97 10.55 10.50
CA GLN A 139 -1.26 11.17 11.63
C GLN A 139 0.00 10.38 12.00
N TYR A 140 -0.08 9.04 12.01
CA TYR A 140 1.06 8.18 12.28
C TYR A 140 2.16 8.36 11.22
N TYR A 141 1.82 8.30 9.92
CA TYR A 141 2.79 8.56 8.85
C TYR A 141 3.41 9.95 8.96
N SER A 142 2.61 10.98 9.23
CA SER A 142 3.08 12.35 9.37
C SER A 142 3.99 12.55 10.59
N SER A 143 3.84 11.74 11.64
CA SER A 143 4.75 11.75 12.80
C SER A 143 6.15 11.19 12.48
N ILE A 144 6.29 10.40 11.43
CA ILE A 144 7.58 9.85 10.98
C ILE A 144 8.24 10.78 9.96
N VAL A 145 7.46 11.24 8.98
CA VAL A 145 7.90 12.17 7.94
C VAL A 145 6.81 13.22 7.75
N GLU A 146 7.14 14.48 7.97
CA GLU A 146 6.21 15.60 7.89
C GLU A 146 5.46 15.63 6.55
N GLY A 147 4.13 15.71 6.62
CA GLY A 147 3.23 15.74 5.46
C GLY A 147 3.10 14.41 4.71
N LEU A 148 3.63 13.30 5.26
CA LEU A 148 3.40 11.97 4.70
C LEU A 148 1.99 11.51 5.04
N THR A 149 1.27 11.01 4.01
CA THR A 149 -0.03 10.37 4.13
C THR A 149 -0.01 9.00 3.48
N ALA A 150 -0.99 8.15 3.78
CA ALA A 150 -1.14 6.84 3.14
C ALA A 150 -1.19 6.94 1.60
N LYS A 151 -1.88 7.94 1.07
CA LYS A 151 -1.95 8.21 -0.38
C LYS A 151 -0.57 8.52 -0.97
N VAL A 152 0.19 9.41 -0.34
CA VAL A 152 1.55 9.79 -0.78
C VAL A 152 2.47 8.59 -0.67
N PHE A 153 2.38 7.83 0.40
CA PHE A 153 3.18 6.62 0.62
C PHE A 153 2.93 5.55 -0.45
N ARG A 154 1.66 5.29 -0.81
CA ARG A 154 1.32 4.38 -1.91
C ARG A 154 1.87 4.85 -3.26
N THR A 155 1.77 6.14 -3.55
CA THR A 155 2.36 6.71 -4.78
C THR A 155 3.87 6.48 -4.80
N TYR A 156 4.53 6.62 -3.66
CA TYR A 156 5.96 6.31 -3.53
C TYR A 156 6.24 4.83 -3.80
N LEU A 157 5.49 3.91 -3.18
CA LEU A 157 5.67 2.46 -3.40
C LEU A 157 5.54 2.12 -4.90
N ALA A 158 4.53 2.65 -5.58
CA ALA A 158 4.37 2.46 -7.02
C ALA A 158 5.56 3.02 -7.82
N SER A 159 6.04 4.21 -7.47
CA SER A 159 7.20 4.83 -8.12
C SER A 159 8.49 4.05 -7.87
N SER A 160 8.62 3.41 -6.71
CA SER A 160 9.80 2.60 -6.39
C SER A 160 9.90 1.34 -7.26
N VAL A 161 8.75 0.73 -7.60
CA VAL A 161 8.69 -0.41 -8.54
C VAL A 161 9.16 0.02 -9.92
N VAL A 162 8.66 1.14 -10.45
CA VAL A 162 9.11 1.68 -11.73
C VAL A 162 10.62 1.96 -11.73
N SER A 163 11.11 2.60 -10.67
CA SER A 163 12.53 2.91 -10.53
C SER A 163 13.41 1.67 -10.43
N LYS A 164 12.91 0.63 -9.76
CA LYS A 164 13.60 -0.67 -9.66
C LYS A 164 13.69 -1.32 -11.03
N TYR A 165 12.57 -1.43 -11.74
CA TYR A 165 12.51 -1.99 -13.09
C TYR A 165 13.52 -1.31 -14.03
N LEU A 166 13.51 0.03 -14.07
CA LEU A 166 14.41 0.79 -14.94
C LEU A 166 15.89 0.63 -14.58
N ARG A 167 16.23 0.42 -13.32
CA ARG A 167 17.62 0.11 -12.90
C ARG A 167 18.07 -1.29 -13.30
N GLU A 168 17.18 -2.26 -13.18
CA GLU A 168 17.47 -3.66 -13.56
C GLU A 168 17.62 -3.81 -15.08
N HIS A 169 17.07 -2.85 -15.85
CA HIS A 169 17.14 -2.83 -17.31
C HIS A 169 17.94 -1.61 -17.82
N ASP A 170 19.12 -1.34 -17.24
CA ASP A 170 19.90 -0.12 -17.53
C ASP A 170 20.33 0.02 -19.01
N SER A 171 20.41 -1.10 -19.76
CA SER A 171 20.64 -1.13 -21.20
C SER A 171 19.62 -0.30 -22.01
N ILE A 172 18.41 -0.10 -21.47
CA ILE A 172 17.35 0.72 -22.08
C ILE A 172 17.81 2.15 -22.36
N LYS A 173 18.73 2.70 -21.59
CA LYS A 173 19.27 4.06 -21.80
C LYS A 173 19.82 4.25 -23.20
N LYS A 174 20.41 3.18 -23.77
CA LYS A 174 21.02 3.17 -25.11
C LYS A 174 20.05 2.72 -26.21
N SER A 175 18.84 2.30 -25.86
CA SER A 175 17.83 1.79 -26.80
C SER A 175 17.18 2.89 -27.62
N ASN A 176 16.53 2.52 -28.71
CA ASN A 176 15.75 3.43 -29.53
C ASN A 176 14.46 3.91 -28.81
N PRO A 177 13.79 4.95 -29.31
CA PRO A 177 12.59 5.49 -28.65
C PRO A 177 11.44 4.49 -28.48
N ALA A 178 11.26 3.55 -29.43
CA ALA A 178 10.19 2.55 -29.37
C ALA A 178 10.44 1.54 -28.24
N GLU A 179 11.68 1.07 -28.10
CA GLU A 179 12.08 0.20 -26.99
C GLU A 179 11.98 0.89 -25.63
N LYS A 180 12.39 2.15 -25.54
CA LYS A 180 12.22 2.96 -24.32
C LYS A 180 10.76 3.07 -23.90
N LEU A 181 9.87 3.32 -24.88
CA LEU A 181 8.42 3.38 -24.63
C LEU A 181 7.86 2.03 -24.20
N TYR A 182 8.31 0.94 -24.81
CA TYR A 182 7.91 -0.42 -24.43
C TYR A 182 8.27 -0.74 -22.97
N HIS A 183 9.52 -0.51 -22.59
CA HIS A 183 9.96 -0.72 -21.21
C HIS A 183 9.30 0.22 -20.20
N ALA A 184 9.02 1.47 -20.56
CA ALA A 184 8.24 2.38 -19.73
C ALA A 184 6.82 1.84 -19.49
N LYS A 185 6.18 1.24 -20.51
CA LYS A 185 4.87 0.58 -20.36
C LYS A 185 4.94 -0.65 -19.45
N LEU A 186 5.99 -1.47 -19.57
CA LEU A 186 6.19 -2.63 -18.68
C LEU A 186 6.41 -2.21 -17.22
N ALA A 187 7.26 -1.22 -16.97
CA ALA A 187 7.49 -0.69 -15.62
C ALA A 187 6.19 -0.14 -14.98
N ASN A 188 5.38 0.57 -15.77
CA ASN A 188 4.08 1.06 -15.32
C ASN A 188 3.08 -0.08 -15.09
N LEU A 189 3.15 -1.16 -15.87
CA LEU A 189 2.31 -2.35 -15.67
C LEU A 189 2.65 -3.04 -14.34
N GLU A 190 3.92 -3.23 -14.01
CA GLU A 190 4.34 -3.80 -12.73
C GLU A 190 3.85 -2.96 -11.53
N ALA A 191 3.97 -1.63 -11.62
CA ALA A 191 3.46 -0.74 -10.59
C ALA A 191 1.92 -0.80 -10.48
N ALA A 192 1.22 -0.93 -11.61
CA ALA A 192 -0.24 -1.09 -11.63
C ALA A 192 -0.66 -2.44 -11.02
N MET A 193 0.08 -3.52 -11.30
CA MET A 193 -0.16 -4.84 -10.70
C MET A 193 0.03 -4.80 -9.19
N MET A 194 1.11 -4.19 -8.68
CA MET A 194 1.33 -4.02 -7.25
C MET A 194 0.19 -3.26 -6.57
N CYS A 195 -0.36 -2.22 -7.21
CA CYS A 195 -1.48 -1.43 -6.70
C CYS A 195 -2.86 -2.06 -6.99
N ASN A 196 -2.90 -3.24 -7.61
CA ASN A 196 -4.12 -3.89 -8.12
C ASN A 196 -4.97 -2.97 -9.01
N HIS A 197 -4.32 -2.12 -9.79
CA HIS A 197 -4.99 -1.27 -10.76
C HIS A 197 -5.27 -2.07 -12.03
N LYS A 198 -6.48 -2.60 -12.18
CA LYS A 198 -6.95 -3.18 -13.44
C LYS A 198 -7.61 -2.09 -14.28
N ARG A 199 -7.25 -1.97 -15.55
CA ARG A 199 -7.99 -1.12 -16.48
C ARG A 199 -9.35 -1.76 -16.74
N THR A 200 -10.41 -0.98 -16.58
CA THR A 200 -11.71 -1.34 -17.14
C THR A 200 -11.56 -1.35 -18.66
N ILE A 201 -11.81 -2.50 -19.29
CA ILE A 201 -11.89 -2.57 -20.75
C ILE A 201 -13.12 -1.75 -21.13
N PRO A 202 -13.01 -0.73 -22.01
CA PRO A 202 -14.19 -0.01 -22.48
C PRO A 202 -15.17 -1.04 -23.04
N LYS A 203 -16.43 -0.96 -22.62
CA LYS A 203 -17.51 -1.72 -23.29
C LYS A 203 -17.58 -1.19 -24.71
N THR A 204 -17.22 -2.01 -25.69
CA THR A 204 -17.47 -1.77 -27.12
C THR A 204 -18.97 -1.77 -27.39
#